data_7fb81f3fb3d9aa968b08008b49d9646d
#
_entry.id   7fb81f3fb3d9aa968b08008b49d9646d
#
_cell.length_a   1.000
_cell.length_b   1.000
_cell.length_c   1.000
_cell.angle_alpha   90.00
_cell.angle_beta   90.00
_cell.angle_gamma   90.00
#
_symmetry.space_group_name_H-M   'P 1'
#
loop_
_entity.id
_entity.type
_entity.pdbx_description
1 polymer ?
#
loop_
_entity_poly.entity_id
_entity_poly.type
_entity_poly.pdbx_seq_one_letter_code
_entity_poly.pdbx_strand_id
1 'polypeptide(L)'
;AFQPLTGTNQEAFELQTQGKRLVVKATSPSAAAVGLNHYLNHYCHISISRCGNNLPTHFRLVPIQGTVRRTTPFKYRYALNYCTYNYSYAFYRWPDFEWELDWMALNGVNLMLAPLGMEAVWVETLKTLGFGQKDIQRFIPGPAYTAWWLMGNLEGWGGPMSESLIALRLQQQRQMLQRMRQLGIQPVVQGFP
;
A
#
# COMPACT_ATOMS: atom_id res chain seq x y z
N ALA A 1 -7.10 1.05 -22.05
CA ALA A 1 -6.15 2.18 -22.10
C ALA A 1 -6.45 3.14 -20.97
N PHE A 2 -5.41 3.71 -20.35
CA PHE A 2 -5.53 4.75 -19.33
C PHE A 2 -5.23 6.12 -19.96
N GLN A 3 -6.01 7.14 -19.57
CA GLN A 3 -5.86 8.52 -20.06
C GLN A 3 -6.07 9.50 -18.90
N PRO A 4 -5.43 10.68 -18.92
CA PRO A 4 -5.68 11.71 -17.92
C PRO A 4 -7.08 12.31 -18.07
N LEU A 5 -7.74 12.55 -16.94
CA LEU A 5 -9.00 13.28 -16.85
C LEU A 5 -8.71 14.66 -16.23
N THR A 6 -9.04 15.71 -16.94
CA THR A 6 -8.86 17.11 -16.53
C THR A 6 -10.20 17.82 -16.38
N GLY A 7 -10.19 19.06 -15.86
CA GLY A 7 -11.41 19.88 -15.75
C GLY A 7 -12.33 19.51 -14.56
N THR A 8 -11.77 18.88 -13.53
CA THR A 8 -12.49 18.60 -12.28
C THR A 8 -11.57 18.80 -11.07
N ASN A 9 -12.13 19.36 -9.99
CA ASN A 9 -11.44 19.55 -8.70
C ASN A 9 -11.61 18.35 -7.76
N GLN A 10 -12.43 17.37 -8.13
CA GLN A 10 -12.64 16.14 -7.39
C GLN A 10 -11.87 15.00 -8.02
N GLU A 11 -11.46 14.05 -7.21
CA GLU A 11 -10.92 12.80 -7.73
C GLU A 11 -12.02 12.02 -8.45
N ALA A 12 -11.76 11.63 -9.70
CA ALA A 12 -12.76 11.07 -10.59
C ALA A 12 -12.17 10.08 -11.59
N PHE A 13 -13.03 9.18 -12.07
CA PHE A 13 -12.77 8.39 -13.25
C PHE A 13 -13.95 8.42 -14.23
N GLU A 14 -13.67 8.18 -15.50
CA GLU A 14 -14.64 7.90 -16.56
C GLU A 14 -14.28 6.59 -17.25
N LEU A 15 -15.31 5.82 -17.57
CA LEU A 15 -15.20 4.56 -18.32
C LEU A 15 -15.97 4.65 -19.62
N GLN A 16 -15.34 4.21 -20.69
CA GLN A 16 -15.95 4.07 -22.02
C GLN A 16 -15.40 2.82 -22.70
N THR A 17 -16.21 2.22 -23.57
CA THR A 17 -15.73 1.21 -24.51
C THR A 17 -15.54 1.85 -25.89
N GLN A 18 -14.35 1.74 -26.45
CA GLN A 18 -14.01 2.22 -27.78
C GLN A 18 -13.53 1.04 -28.63
N GLY A 19 -14.40 0.52 -29.50
CA GLY A 19 -14.15 -0.70 -30.24
C GLY A 19 -13.92 -1.90 -29.27
N LYS A 20 -12.77 -2.53 -29.36
CA LYS A 20 -12.39 -3.68 -28.51
C LYS A 20 -11.54 -3.25 -27.29
N ARG A 21 -11.64 -2.02 -26.83
CA ARG A 21 -10.80 -1.50 -25.72
C ARG A 21 -11.67 -0.84 -24.67
N LEU A 22 -11.39 -1.14 -23.42
CA LEU A 22 -11.83 -0.32 -22.30
C LEU A 22 -10.89 0.90 -22.19
N VAL A 23 -11.46 2.10 -22.16
CA VAL A 23 -10.75 3.34 -21.89
C VAL A 23 -11.15 3.82 -20.50
N VAL A 24 -10.16 3.99 -19.64
CA VAL A 24 -10.30 4.54 -18.30
C VAL A 24 -9.62 5.91 -18.31
N LYS A 25 -10.40 6.98 -18.18
CA LYS A 25 -9.88 8.34 -17.94
C LYS A 25 -9.93 8.60 -16.44
N ALA A 26 -8.87 9.13 -15.87
CA ALA A 26 -8.79 9.33 -14.42
C ALA A 26 -7.94 10.55 -14.05
N THR A 27 -8.25 11.14 -12.89
CA THR A 27 -7.52 12.29 -12.34
C THR A 27 -6.22 11.89 -11.65
N SER A 28 -6.09 10.60 -11.27
CA SER A 28 -4.93 10.05 -10.57
C SER A 28 -4.76 8.56 -10.88
N PRO A 29 -3.58 7.97 -10.60
CA PRO A 29 -3.38 6.53 -10.70
C PRO A 29 -4.35 5.73 -9.79
N SER A 30 -4.60 6.20 -8.57
CA SER A 30 -5.58 5.61 -7.66
C SER A 30 -6.99 5.63 -8.27
N ALA A 31 -7.44 6.76 -8.82
CA ALA A 31 -8.74 6.83 -9.50
C ALA A 31 -8.81 5.91 -10.72
N ALA A 32 -7.71 5.72 -11.45
CA ALA A 32 -7.65 4.79 -12.56
C ALA A 32 -7.82 3.33 -12.11
N ALA A 33 -7.16 2.95 -11.01
CA ALA A 33 -7.29 1.62 -10.41
C ALA A 33 -8.74 1.36 -9.95
N VAL A 34 -9.36 2.34 -9.28
CA VAL A 34 -10.78 2.25 -8.88
C VAL A 34 -11.70 2.12 -10.09
N GLY A 35 -11.44 2.89 -11.15
CA GLY A 35 -12.19 2.78 -12.39
C GLY A 35 -12.10 1.37 -13.02
N LEU A 36 -10.91 0.79 -13.03
CA LEU A 36 -10.72 -0.60 -13.47
C LEU A 36 -11.49 -1.57 -12.59
N ASN A 37 -11.36 -1.46 -11.27
CA ASN A 37 -12.07 -2.34 -10.32
C ASN A 37 -13.59 -2.20 -10.45
N HIS A 38 -14.10 -0.97 -10.64
CA HIS A 38 -15.52 -0.73 -10.91
C HIS A 38 -16.00 -1.46 -12.18
N TYR A 39 -15.20 -1.41 -13.25
CA TYR A 39 -15.50 -2.15 -14.47
C TYR A 39 -15.52 -3.66 -14.25
N LEU A 40 -14.51 -4.20 -13.57
CA LEU A 40 -14.43 -5.62 -13.27
C LEU A 40 -15.63 -6.09 -12.45
N ASN A 41 -15.98 -5.37 -11.40
CA ASN A 41 -17.09 -5.76 -10.51
C ASN A 41 -18.46 -5.62 -11.17
N HIS A 42 -18.76 -4.47 -11.78
CA HIS A 42 -20.12 -4.13 -12.22
C HIS A 42 -20.47 -4.61 -13.63
N TYR A 43 -19.46 -4.84 -14.48
CA TYR A 43 -19.69 -5.26 -15.86
C TYR A 43 -19.20 -6.67 -16.14
N CYS A 44 -18.09 -7.06 -15.53
CA CYS A 44 -17.52 -8.38 -15.75
C CYS A 44 -17.86 -9.40 -14.67
N HIS A 45 -18.49 -8.97 -13.56
CA HIS A 45 -18.79 -9.79 -12.37
C HIS A 45 -17.53 -10.47 -11.79
N ILE A 46 -16.39 -9.77 -11.89
CA ILE A 46 -15.11 -10.21 -11.36
C ILE A 46 -14.85 -9.47 -10.05
N SER A 47 -14.58 -10.22 -8.99
CA SER A 47 -14.20 -9.73 -7.68
C SER A 47 -12.74 -10.09 -7.39
N ILE A 48 -11.97 -9.10 -6.91
CA ILE A 48 -10.61 -9.29 -6.42
C ILE A 48 -10.61 -8.92 -4.95
N SER A 49 -10.43 -9.91 -4.07
CA SER A 49 -10.51 -9.72 -2.63
C SER A 49 -9.48 -10.53 -1.88
N ARG A 50 -9.27 -10.20 -0.60
CA ARG A 50 -8.41 -10.97 0.31
C ARG A 50 -8.90 -12.41 0.52
N CYS A 51 -10.18 -12.65 0.33
CA CYS A 51 -10.78 -13.98 0.47
C CYS A 51 -10.72 -14.81 -0.80
N GLY A 52 -10.21 -14.25 -1.90
CA GLY A 52 -10.03 -14.91 -3.19
C GLY A 52 -10.51 -14.08 -4.37
N ASN A 53 -10.22 -14.55 -5.53
CA ASN A 53 -10.58 -13.95 -6.81
C ASN A 53 -11.40 -14.95 -7.63
N ASN A 54 -12.33 -14.47 -8.42
CA ASN A 54 -13.04 -15.26 -9.43
C ASN A 54 -12.62 -14.86 -10.87
N LEU A 55 -11.31 -14.62 -11.05
CA LEU A 55 -10.76 -14.28 -12.36
C LEU A 55 -10.99 -15.45 -13.36
N PRO A 56 -11.62 -15.19 -14.52
CA PRO A 56 -11.84 -16.22 -15.52
C PRO A 56 -10.53 -16.57 -16.24
N THR A 57 -10.40 -17.79 -16.71
CA THR A 57 -9.28 -18.23 -17.55
C THR A 57 -9.21 -17.48 -18.89
N HIS A 58 -10.38 -17.06 -19.41
CA HIS A 58 -10.50 -16.27 -20.63
C HIS A 58 -11.31 -15.00 -20.34
N PHE A 59 -10.66 -13.86 -20.44
CA PHE A 59 -11.31 -12.55 -20.24
C PHE A 59 -12.02 -12.12 -21.54
N ARG A 60 -13.29 -11.74 -21.41
CA ARG A 60 -14.07 -11.15 -22.50
C ARG A 60 -14.44 -9.71 -22.13
N LEU A 61 -14.11 -8.78 -23.02
CA LEU A 61 -14.53 -7.39 -22.84
C LEU A 61 -16.06 -7.28 -22.89
N VAL A 62 -16.65 -6.70 -21.85
CA VAL A 62 -18.07 -6.36 -21.78
C VAL A 62 -18.24 -4.90 -22.19
N PRO A 63 -19.03 -4.58 -23.25
CA PRO A 63 -19.20 -3.22 -23.70
C PRO A 63 -19.96 -2.35 -22.67
N ILE A 64 -19.53 -1.10 -22.52
CA ILE A 64 -20.20 -0.07 -21.75
C ILE A 64 -21.00 0.80 -22.73
N GLN A 65 -22.29 1.00 -22.46
CA GLN A 65 -23.13 1.93 -23.22
C GLN A 65 -22.90 3.35 -22.70
N GLY A 66 -22.42 4.26 -23.56
CA GLY A 66 -22.14 5.64 -23.21
C GLY A 66 -20.89 5.80 -22.33
N THR A 67 -20.94 6.77 -21.43
CA THR A 67 -19.86 7.11 -20.49
C THR A 67 -20.33 6.93 -19.07
N VAL A 68 -19.59 6.18 -18.28
CA VAL A 68 -19.80 6.05 -16.84
C VAL A 68 -18.79 6.91 -16.11
N ARG A 69 -19.27 7.86 -15.30
CA ARG A 69 -18.42 8.74 -14.47
C ARG A 69 -18.72 8.50 -13.00
N ARG A 70 -17.68 8.50 -12.16
CA ARG A 70 -17.77 8.49 -10.70
C ARG A 70 -16.77 9.46 -10.11
N THR A 71 -17.14 10.07 -9.00
CA THR A 71 -16.32 11.01 -8.24
C THR A 71 -16.34 10.65 -6.76
N THR A 72 -15.35 11.12 -6.02
CA THR A 72 -15.34 11.04 -4.56
C THR A 72 -15.08 12.43 -3.96
N PRO A 73 -15.81 12.84 -2.91
CA PRO A 73 -15.52 14.06 -2.17
C PRO A 73 -14.36 13.91 -1.18
N PHE A 74 -13.96 12.67 -0.86
CA PHE A 74 -12.91 12.38 0.12
C PHE A 74 -11.53 12.58 -0.49
N LYS A 75 -10.80 13.57 0.01
CA LYS A 75 -9.42 13.85 -0.40
C LYS A 75 -8.48 12.74 0.03
N TYR A 76 -8.64 12.21 1.24
CA TYR A 76 -7.81 11.15 1.81
C TYR A 76 -8.64 9.92 2.13
N ARG A 77 -8.15 8.77 1.71
CA ARG A 77 -8.72 7.45 1.99
C ARG A 77 -7.60 6.61 2.57
N TYR A 78 -7.55 6.61 3.89
CA TYR A 78 -6.44 6.09 4.69
C TYR A 78 -6.61 4.61 4.99
N ALA A 79 -5.51 3.87 4.95
CA ALA A 79 -5.47 2.48 5.36
C ALA A 79 -4.32 2.19 6.31
N LEU A 80 -4.51 1.15 7.09
CA LEU A 80 -3.63 0.54 8.06
C LEU A 80 -3.46 1.33 9.37
N ASN A 81 -3.17 0.56 10.40
CA ASN A 81 -2.68 1.01 11.69
C ASN A 81 -1.39 0.27 12.04
N TYR A 82 -0.73 0.65 13.12
CA TYR A 82 0.52 0.01 13.54
C TYR A 82 0.35 -1.47 13.82
N CYS A 83 -0.74 -1.87 14.48
CA CYS A 83 -0.96 -3.25 14.91
C CYS A 83 -0.98 -4.22 13.73
N THR A 84 -1.50 -3.83 12.58
CA THR A 84 -1.53 -4.67 11.37
C THR A 84 -0.14 -5.17 10.98
N TYR A 85 0.89 -4.32 11.13
CA TYR A 85 2.28 -4.68 10.83
C TYR A 85 2.86 -5.76 11.76
N ASN A 86 2.27 -5.94 12.94
CA ASN A 86 2.73 -6.94 13.92
C ASN A 86 1.87 -8.20 13.96
N TYR A 87 0.65 -8.12 13.48
CA TYR A 87 -0.23 -9.29 13.36
C TYR A 87 -0.14 -9.93 11.98
N SER A 88 -0.76 -9.29 10.99
CA SER A 88 -0.85 -9.87 9.66
C SER A 88 0.45 -9.72 8.85
N TYR A 89 1.18 -8.61 9.03
CA TYR A 89 2.28 -8.23 8.15
C TYR A 89 3.67 -8.49 8.76
N ALA A 90 3.76 -8.97 9.99
CA ALA A 90 5.05 -9.15 10.68
C ALA A 90 6.08 -9.95 9.88
N PHE A 91 5.62 -10.92 9.09
CA PHE A 91 6.45 -11.83 8.29
C PHE A 91 6.14 -11.78 6.79
N TYR A 92 5.46 -10.73 6.34
CA TYR A 92 5.19 -10.54 4.91
C TYR A 92 6.49 -10.42 4.13
N ARG A 93 6.49 -11.04 2.95
CA ARG A 93 7.52 -10.91 1.93
C ARG A 93 7.07 -9.90 0.87
N TRP A 94 7.96 -9.54 -0.04
CA TRP A 94 7.63 -8.55 -1.07
C TRP A 94 6.36 -8.89 -1.90
N PRO A 95 6.15 -10.13 -2.38
CA PRO A 95 4.92 -10.44 -3.12
C PRO A 95 3.64 -10.22 -2.32
N ASP A 96 3.67 -10.42 -1.00
CA ASP A 96 2.52 -10.21 -0.12
C ASP A 96 2.20 -8.72 -0.01
N PHE A 97 3.24 -7.87 0.18
CA PHE A 97 3.08 -6.41 0.19
C PHE A 97 2.66 -5.85 -1.17
N GLU A 98 3.22 -6.36 -2.27
CA GLU A 98 2.86 -5.92 -3.62
C GLU A 98 1.37 -6.17 -3.91
N TRP A 99 0.90 -7.36 -3.59
CA TRP A 99 -0.51 -7.72 -3.72
C TRP A 99 -1.42 -6.81 -2.86
N GLU A 100 -1.02 -6.56 -1.63
CA GLU A 100 -1.76 -5.70 -0.69
C GLU A 100 -1.88 -4.25 -1.21
N LEU A 101 -0.78 -3.69 -1.72
CA LEU A 101 -0.75 -2.35 -2.30
C LEU A 101 -1.64 -2.26 -3.56
N ASP A 102 -1.59 -3.27 -4.42
CA ASP A 102 -2.42 -3.33 -5.62
C ASP A 102 -3.90 -3.42 -5.26
N TRP A 103 -4.25 -4.27 -4.28
CA TRP A 103 -5.61 -4.38 -3.77
C TRP A 103 -6.09 -3.06 -3.14
N MET A 104 -5.26 -2.39 -2.35
CA MET A 104 -5.57 -1.08 -1.79
C MET A 104 -5.86 -0.04 -2.88
N ALA A 105 -5.03 0.02 -3.94
CA ALA A 105 -5.24 0.92 -5.06
C ALA A 105 -6.57 0.64 -5.77
N LEU A 106 -6.91 -0.63 -6.02
CA LEU A 106 -8.18 -1.05 -6.61
C LEU A 106 -9.40 -0.63 -5.76
N ASN A 107 -9.22 -0.50 -4.46
CA ASN A 107 -10.26 -0.08 -3.51
C ASN A 107 -10.18 1.40 -3.12
N GLY A 108 -9.35 2.18 -3.80
CA GLY A 108 -9.31 3.64 -3.71
C GLY A 108 -8.51 4.20 -2.54
N VAL A 109 -7.72 3.40 -1.87
CA VAL A 109 -6.77 3.89 -0.86
C VAL A 109 -5.72 4.76 -1.55
N ASN A 110 -5.52 5.98 -1.04
CA ASN A 110 -4.50 6.91 -1.53
C ASN A 110 -3.57 7.44 -0.45
N LEU A 111 -3.73 6.95 0.78
CA LEU A 111 -2.89 7.30 1.93
C LEU A 111 -2.72 6.07 2.81
N MET A 112 -1.48 5.67 3.13
CA MET A 112 -1.22 4.45 3.88
C MET A 112 -0.10 4.63 4.88
N LEU A 113 -0.27 4.10 6.10
CA LEU A 113 0.81 4.00 7.07
C LEU A 113 1.91 3.08 6.53
N ALA A 114 3.16 3.52 6.57
CA ALA A 114 4.31 2.81 6.00
C ALA A 114 5.53 2.80 6.95
N PRO A 115 5.45 2.18 8.13
CA PRO A 115 6.48 2.21 9.16
C PRO A 115 7.56 1.13 8.97
N LEU A 116 7.46 0.27 7.96
CA LEU A 116 8.41 -0.82 7.75
C LEU A 116 9.82 -0.26 7.52
N GLY A 117 10.83 -0.90 8.12
CA GLY A 117 12.23 -0.46 7.97
C GLY A 117 12.64 0.72 8.84
N MET A 118 11.75 1.22 9.71
CA MET A 118 12.10 2.25 10.71
C MET A 118 13.19 1.77 11.67
N GLU A 119 13.30 0.47 11.87
CA GLU A 119 14.35 -0.16 12.68
C GLU A 119 15.76 0.20 12.16
N ALA A 120 15.94 0.26 10.85
CA ALA A 120 17.22 0.65 10.25
C ALA A 120 17.54 2.13 10.53
N VAL A 121 16.52 3.00 10.48
CA VAL A 121 16.68 4.43 10.82
C VAL A 121 17.08 4.59 12.30
N TRP A 122 16.42 3.86 13.19
CA TRP A 122 16.75 3.87 14.61
C TRP A 122 18.17 3.36 14.88
N VAL A 123 18.60 2.27 14.24
CA VAL A 123 19.99 1.75 14.35
C VAL A 123 21.01 2.86 14.00
N GLU A 124 20.82 3.51 12.87
CA GLU A 124 21.77 4.56 12.44
C GLU A 124 21.72 5.80 13.34
N THR A 125 20.54 6.19 13.80
CA THR A 125 20.39 7.32 14.74
C THR A 125 21.07 7.02 16.06
N LEU A 126 20.83 5.86 16.65
CA LEU A 126 21.44 5.46 17.94
C LEU A 126 22.97 5.35 17.83
N LYS A 127 23.50 4.81 16.74
CA LYS A 127 24.94 4.82 16.46
C LYS A 127 25.50 6.23 16.42
N THR A 128 24.82 7.15 15.74
CA THR A 128 25.25 8.57 15.66
C THR A 128 25.25 9.23 17.04
N LEU A 129 24.34 8.83 17.94
CA LEU A 129 24.29 9.28 19.32
C LEU A 129 25.31 8.60 20.24
N GLY A 130 26.13 7.66 19.73
CA GLY A 130 27.20 7.02 20.47
C GLY A 130 26.80 5.76 21.25
N PHE A 131 25.60 5.21 21.00
CA PHE A 131 25.18 3.96 21.65
C PHE A 131 25.97 2.76 21.08
N GLY A 132 26.33 1.82 21.98
CA GLY A 132 27.02 0.60 21.61
C GLY A 132 26.09 -0.42 20.93
N GLN A 133 26.67 -1.29 20.10
CA GLN A 133 25.92 -2.32 19.35
C GLN A 133 25.02 -3.17 20.25
N LYS A 134 25.51 -3.55 21.45
CA LYS A 134 24.72 -4.36 22.41
C LYS A 134 23.50 -3.63 22.94
N ASP A 135 23.61 -2.33 23.17
CA ASP A 135 22.51 -1.51 23.70
C ASP A 135 21.46 -1.31 22.61
N ILE A 136 21.89 -1.05 21.37
CA ILE A 136 21.01 -0.97 20.21
C ILE A 136 20.25 -2.29 20.00
N GLN A 137 20.93 -3.43 20.06
CA GLN A 137 20.30 -4.73 19.92
C GLN A 137 19.29 -5.04 21.04
N ARG A 138 19.54 -4.55 22.26
CA ARG A 138 18.59 -4.71 23.37
C ARG A 138 17.37 -3.82 23.24
N PHE A 139 17.52 -2.66 22.64
CA PHE A 139 16.46 -1.69 22.47
C PHE A 139 15.49 -2.05 21.34
N ILE A 140 16.00 -2.56 20.22
CA ILE A 140 15.17 -2.90 19.05
C ILE A 140 14.47 -4.25 19.28
N PRO A 141 13.13 -4.30 19.18
CA PRO A 141 12.38 -5.53 19.43
C PRO A 141 12.46 -6.51 18.26
N GLY A 142 11.95 -7.70 18.49
CA GLY A 142 11.70 -8.66 17.42
C GLY A 142 10.60 -8.23 16.45
N PRO A 143 10.51 -8.90 15.28
CA PRO A 143 9.66 -8.45 14.17
C PRO A 143 8.16 -8.39 14.49
N ALA A 144 7.68 -9.21 15.43
CA ALA A 144 6.28 -9.21 15.83
C ALA A 144 5.93 -8.14 16.88
N TYR A 145 6.88 -7.29 17.30
CA TYR A 145 6.69 -6.30 18.36
C TYR A 145 7.02 -4.87 17.95
N THR A 146 7.48 -4.66 16.71
CA THR A 146 7.94 -3.34 16.23
C THR A 146 6.86 -2.26 16.25
N ALA A 147 5.58 -2.61 16.04
CA ALA A 147 4.50 -1.63 16.09
C ALA A 147 4.32 -1.05 17.49
N TRP A 148 4.32 -1.88 18.52
CA TRP A 148 4.21 -1.41 19.91
C TRP A 148 5.44 -0.64 20.37
N TRP A 149 6.61 -1.04 19.89
CA TRP A 149 7.84 -0.31 20.10
C TRP A 149 7.79 1.09 19.46
N LEU A 150 7.34 1.19 18.20
CA LEU A 150 7.16 2.47 17.51
C LEU A 150 6.08 3.37 18.16
N MET A 151 5.15 2.79 18.90
CA MET A 151 4.16 3.51 19.70
C MET A 151 4.67 3.86 21.12
N GLY A 152 5.91 3.50 21.47
CA GLY A 152 6.48 3.75 22.79
C GLY A 152 5.98 2.84 23.92
N ASN A 153 5.35 1.72 23.61
CA ASN A 153 4.72 0.86 24.61
C ASN A 153 5.67 -0.21 25.19
N LEU A 154 6.75 -0.54 24.50
CA LEU A 154 7.70 -1.57 24.92
C LEU A 154 9.08 -1.38 24.28
N GLU A 155 10.09 -2.05 24.84
CA GLU A 155 11.46 -2.10 24.35
C GLU A 155 11.95 -3.55 24.34
N GLY A 156 12.76 -3.93 23.35
CA GLY A 156 13.55 -5.16 23.33
C GLY A 156 12.80 -6.49 23.33
N TRP A 157 11.48 -6.51 23.28
CA TRP A 157 10.68 -7.75 23.32
C TRP A 157 10.87 -8.58 22.05
N GLY A 158 11.02 -9.89 22.25
CA GLY A 158 11.14 -10.87 21.15
C GLY A 158 12.37 -10.65 20.27
N GLY A 159 13.33 -9.86 20.74
CA GLY A 159 14.59 -9.58 20.05
C GLY A 159 15.74 -10.49 20.51
N PRO A 160 16.95 -10.17 20.03
CA PRO A 160 17.26 -9.09 19.09
C PRO A 160 16.80 -9.40 17.67
N MET A 161 16.41 -8.36 16.93
CA MET A 161 16.21 -8.49 15.48
C MET A 161 17.57 -8.62 14.78
N SER A 162 17.71 -9.58 13.87
CA SER A 162 18.96 -9.77 13.15
C SER A 162 19.24 -8.62 12.19
N GLU A 163 20.51 -8.29 11.98
CA GLU A 163 20.92 -7.24 11.02
C GLU A 163 20.43 -7.55 9.61
N SER A 164 20.44 -8.83 9.22
CA SER A 164 19.93 -9.26 7.91
C SER A 164 18.43 -8.99 7.75
N LEU A 165 17.64 -9.17 8.81
CA LEU A 165 16.21 -8.88 8.79
C LEU A 165 15.96 -7.37 8.75
N ILE A 166 16.72 -6.56 9.49
CA ILE A 166 16.66 -5.09 9.44
C ILE A 166 16.96 -4.60 8.01
N ALA A 167 18.03 -5.13 7.39
CA ALA A 167 18.39 -4.80 6.01
C ALA A 167 17.30 -5.23 5.01
N LEU A 168 16.72 -6.41 5.17
CA LEU A 168 15.62 -6.90 4.34
C LEU A 168 14.39 -5.97 4.45
N ARG A 169 14.01 -5.57 5.65
CA ARG A 169 12.86 -4.68 5.88
C ARG A 169 13.08 -3.30 5.28
N LEU A 170 14.30 -2.77 5.37
CA LEU A 170 14.66 -1.52 4.69
C LEU A 170 14.54 -1.65 3.16
N GLN A 171 14.97 -2.77 2.59
CA GLN A 171 14.80 -3.05 1.16
C GLN A 171 13.31 -3.15 0.78
N GLN A 172 12.53 -3.89 1.55
CA GLN A 172 11.07 -4.01 1.34
C GLN A 172 10.37 -2.66 1.42
N GLN A 173 10.75 -1.80 2.38
CA GLN A 173 10.20 -0.44 2.47
C GLN A 173 10.48 0.38 1.21
N ARG A 174 11.70 0.29 0.66
CA ARG A 174 12.04 0.97 -0.60
C ARG A 174 11.17 0.48 -1.76
N GLN A 175 10.93 -0.83 -1.85
CA GLN A 175 10.06 -1.42 -2.85
C GLN A 175 8.60 -0.95 -2.66
N MET A 176 8.11 -0.94 -1.42
CA MET A 176 6.78 -0.43 -1.08
C MET A 176 6.61 1.03 -1.49
N LEU A 177 7.53 1.91 -1.12
CA LEU A 177 7.49 3.33 -1.48
C LEU A 177 7.51 3.55 -2.99
N GLN A 178 8.30 2.77 -3.72
CA GLN A 178 8.31 2.81 -5.18
C GLN A 178 6.95 2.39 -5.77
N ARG A 179 6.37 1.29 -5.26
CA ARG A 179 5.06 0.80 -5.71
C ARG A 179 3.94 1.77 -5.36
N MET A 180 3.94 2.30 -4.14
CA MET A 180 2.99 3.31 -3.69
C MET A 180 3.01 4.54 -4.61
N ARG A 181 4.21 5.02 -4.99
CA ARG A 181 4.36 6.13 -5.93
C ARG A 181 3.72 5.83 -7.30
N GLN A 182 3.90 4.62 -7.83
CA GLN A 182 3.29 4.18 -9.09
C GLN A 182 1.76 4.15 -9.01
N LEU A 183 1.22 3.74 -7.85
CA LEU A 183 -0.21 3.60 -7.60
C LEU A 183 -0.90 4.90 -7.14
N GLY A 184 -0.14 5.96 -6.88
CA GLY A 184 -0.67 7.23 -6.36
C GLY A 184 -1.07 7.15 -4.89
N ILE A 185 -0.47 6.26 -4.11
CA ILE A 185 -0.65 6.12 -2.66
C ILE A 185 0.43 6.92 -1.96
N GLN A 186 0.05 7.87 -1.10
CA GLN A 186 0.99 8.64 -0.29
C GLN A 186 1.38 7.85 0.97
N PRO A 187 2.69 7.71 1.28
CA PRO A 187 3.11 7.10 2.52
C PRO A 187 2.94 8.06 3.70
N VAL A 188 2.48 7.53 4.81
CA VAL A 188 2.53 8.17 6.12
C VAL A 188 3.63 7.49 6.91
N VAL A 189 4.64 8.23 7.31
CA VAL A 189 5.72 7.74 8.17
C VAL A 189 5.66 8.46 9.51
N GLN A 190 5.98 7.74 10.56
CA GLN A 190 6.12 8.33 11.89
C GLN A 190 7.49 9.01 11.97
N GLY A 191 7.52 10.22 12.55
CA GLY A 191 8.76 10.82 13.02
C GLY A 191 9.23 10.16 14.32
N PHE A 192 10.34 10.62 14.85
CA PHE A 192 10.74 10.28 16.21
C PHE A 192 9.76 10.93 17.21
N PRO A 193 9.33 10.20 18.24
CA PRO A 193 8.48 10.75 19.29
C PRO A 193 9.19 11.83 20.11
#